data_43434530bc785a1afc045c2f48755d93
#
_entry.id   43434530bc785a1afc045c2f48755d93
#
_cell.length_a   1.000
_cell.length_b   1.000
_cell.length_c   1.000
_cell.angle_alpha   90.00
_cell.angle_beta   90.00
_cell.angle_gamma   90.00
#
_symmetry.space_group_name_H-M   'P 1'
#
loop_
_entity.id
_entity.type
_entity.pdbx_description
1 polymer ?
#
loop_
_entity_poly.entity_id
_entity_poly.type
_entity_poly.pdbx_seq_one_letter_code
_entity_poly.pdbx_strand_id
1 'polypeptide(L)'
;MGNYILALDQGTTSSRAIVFDRAGGIAGQAQHPFEQIYPQAGWVEHDPMEIWDSERRAAAEAIAAIPAGEIAGIGVTNQRETTILWDRRTGEPVYNAIVWQCRRTAELCETLKHAGLDERIESSTGLLIDAYFSGTKIRWILDHVPGARERAERGELLFGTVESWLIWQLTGEHVTDCSNASRTMLFDIHRLCWDEELCGILGVPMQILPRPVSNSEIYGCVKPGIPGLEKLAGVPVCAAAGDQQAALFGQGCFRPGEAKNTYGTGCFTLMNVGQRAVRSRAGLVTSVAWRIGGETTYALEGSVFNGGSTIQWLRDEMGLIPSAPAINDLAAGVPDTGGVVVVPAFTGLGAPYWDMYARGAILGITRGTNRAHIARAVLACIAYQVTDLMLAMRQDAGCDITALRADGGASVSDLLMQMQADLLQIPVDRPAMVETTAFGAAALAGLSCGLWSGLDEVRALRRSDRIFTPHRTQADCDQDYRLWKRAVSRAADWIEH
;
A
#
# COMPACT_ATOMS: atom_id res chain seq x y z
N MET A 1 6.22 -30.89 10.07
CA MET A 1 6.09 -29.51 9.53
C MET A 1 5.47 -28.68 10.63
N GLY A 2 5.96 -27.46 10.84
CA GLY A 2 5.38 -26.56 11.83
C GLY A 2 3.94 -26.20 11.49
N ASN A 3 3.18 -25.77 12.51
CA ASN A 3 1.74 -25.47 12.40
C ASN A 3 1.44 -23.97 12.27
N TYR A 4 2.48 -23.12 12.28
CA TYR A 4 2.34 -21.67 12.30
C TYR A 4 3.17 -21.00 11.22
N ILE A 5 2.69 -19.84 10.75
CA ILE A 5 3.45 -18.91 9.89
C ILE A 5 3.68 -17.62 10.67
N LEU A 6 4.90 -17.12 10.64
CA LEU A 6 5.23 -15.78 11.13
C LEU A 6 5.14 -14.78 9.95
N ALA A 7 4.33 -13.77 10.09
CA ALA A 7 4.31 -12.59 9.22
C ALA A 7 5.06 -11.44 9.87
N LEU A 8 5.99 -10.83 9.14
CA LEU A 8 6.66 -9.59 9.48
C LEU A 8 6.02 -8.48 8.66
N ASP A 9 5.41 -7.51 9.32
CA ASP A 9 4.65 -6.40 8.69
C ASP A 9 5.30 -5.07 9.06
N GLN A 10 6.24 -4.64 8.24
CA GLN A 10 6.97 -3.41 8.44
C GLN A 10 6.22 -2.21 7.84
N GLY A 11 5.45 -1.51 8.66
CA GLY A 11 4.70 -0.32 8.27
C GLY A 11 5.52 0.97 8.29
N THR A 12 4.89 2.10 7.95
CA THR A 12 5.57 3.40 7.91
C THR A 12 5.98 3.92 9.28
N THR A 13 5.20 3.64 10.34
CA THR A 13 5.41 4.20 11.69
C THR A 13 5.74 3.16 12.75
N SER A 14 5.64 1.89 12.41
CA SER A 14 5.86 0.78 13.34
C SER A 14 6.13 -0.51 12.60
N SER A 15 6.86 -1.40 13.24
CA SER A 15 7.09 -2.78 12.82
C SER A 15 6.18 -3.70 13.62
N ARG A 16 5.56 -4.66 12.95
CA ARG A 16 4.61 -5.60 13.54
C ARG A 16 4.95 -7.03 13.14
N ALA A 17 4.85 -7.94 14.09
CA ALA A 17 4.98 -9.37 13.83
C ALA A 17 3.71 -10.08 14.30
N ILE A 18 3.16 -10.98 13.47
CA ILE A 18 1.96 -11.74 13.76
C ILE A 18 2.19 -13.21 13.41
N VAL A 19 1.86 -14.09 14.33
CA VAL A 19 1.89 -15.54 14.13
C VAL A 19 0.48 -16.03 13.82
N PHE A 20 0.32 -16.64 12.66
CA PHE A 20 -0.95 -17.24 12.24
C PHE A 20 -0.89 -18.77 12.36
N ASP A 21 -1.97 -19.37 12.88
CA ASP A 21 -2.16 -20.80 12.85
C ASP A 21 -2.73 -21.28 11.50
N ARG A 22 -2.85 -22.59 11.33
CA ARG A 22 -3.40 -23.20 10.11
C ARG A 22 -4.84 -22.79 9.81
N ALA A 23 -5.64 -22.41 10.81
CA ALA A 23 -7.01 -21.94 10.63
C ALA A 23 -7.10 -20.45 10.30
N GLY A 24 -5.95 -19.74 10.17
CA GLY A 24 -5.86 -18.31 9.96
C GLY A 24 -6.10 -17.49 11.24
N GLY A 25 -6.12 -18.12 12.40
CA GLY A 25 -6.22 -17.45 13.70
C GLY A 25 -4.89 -16.87 14.14
N ILE A 26 -4.93 -15.79 14.93
CA ILE A 26 -3.75 -15.14 15.51
C ILE A 26 -3.34 -15.89 16.78
N ALA A 27 -2.14 -16.49 16.78
CA ALA A 27 -1.56 -17.20 17.90
C ALA A 27 -0.58 -16.35 18.74
N GLY A 28 -0.05 -15.28 18.16
CA GLY A 28 0.84 -14.33 18.84
C GLY A 28 1.01 -13.09 17.99
N GLN A 29 1.20 -11.96 18.65
CA GLN A 29 1.45 -10.68 17.94
C GLN A 29 2.19 -9.70 18.82
N ALA A 30 2.98 -8.84 18.19
CA ALA A 30 3.63 -7.70 18.84
C ALA A 30 3.84 -6.57 17.84
N GLN A 31 3.99 -5.35 18.35
CA GLN A 31 4.20 -4.15 17.53
C GLN A 31 5.12 -3.18 18.28
N HIS A 32 6.09 -2.62 17.58
CA HIS A 32 6.99 -1.60 18.09
C HIS A 32 7.02 -0.39 17.16
N PRO A 33 6.79 0.82 17.66
CA PRO A 33 7.02 2.04 16.90
C PRO A 33 8.51 2.29 16.74
N PHE A 34 8.89 3.09 15.74
CA PHE A 34 10.24 3.59 15.52
C PHE A 34 10.21 5.07 15.12
N GLU A 35 11.37 5.74 15.22
CA GLU A 35 11.47 7.17 15.04
C GLU A 35 11.22 7.58 13.58
N GLN A 36 10.49 8.70 13.43
CA GLN A 36 10.28 9.36 12.14
C GLN A 36 11.21 10.56 12.06
N ILE A 37 12.09 10.62 11.07
CA ILE A 37 13.11 11.65 10.93
C ILE A 37 12.68 12.64 9.85
N TYR A 38 12.62 13.92 10.19
CA TYR A 38 12.22 15.02 9.29
C TYR A 38 13.35 16.04 9.17
N PRO A 39 14.39 15.80 8.34
CA PRO A 39 15.58 16.68 8.29
C PRO A 39 15.26 18.09 7.82
N GLN A 40 14.28 18.23 6.91
CA GLN A 40 13.77 19.51 6.41
C GLN A 40 12.38 19.36 5.79
N ALA A 41 11.73 20.46 5.44
CA ALA A 41 10.38 20.45 4.88
C ALA A 41 10.28 19.53 3.64
N GLY A 42 9.32 18.60 3.66
CA GLY A 42 9.08 17.62 2.60
C GLY A 42 10.06 16.45 2.55
N TRP A 43 11.01 16.37 3.49
CA TRP A 43 11.92 15.24 3.61
C TRP A 43 11.47 14.31 4.73
N VAL A 44 11.50 13.00 4.45
CA VAL A 44 11.14 11.97 5.43
C VAL A 44 12.15 10.85 5.34
N GLU A 45 12.69 10.46 6.48
CA GLU A 45 13.72 9.42 6.60
C GLU A 45 13.42 8.50 7.79
N HIS A 46 13.95 7.28 7.71
CA HIS A 46 14.02 6.33 8.82
C HIS A 46 15.44 5.82 9.01
N ASP A 47 15.81 5.45 10.23
CA ASP A 47 17.03 4.69 10.47
C ASP A 47 16.80 3.21 10.10
N PRO A 48 17.54 2.66 9.11
CA PRO A 48 17.38 1.26 8.72
C PRO A 48 17.69 0.27 9.86
N MET A 49 18.58 0.64 10.78
CA MET A 49 18.90 -0.22 11.91
C MET A 49 17.80 -0.22 12.95
N GLU A 50 17.09 0.90 13.13
CA GLU A 50 15.92 0.96 13.99
C GLU A 50 14.73 0.19 13.40
N ILE A 51 14.53 0.25 12.07
CA ILE A 51 13.58 -0.63 11.36
C ILE A 51 13.89 -2.09 11.66
N TRP A 52 15.15 -2.52 11.50
CA TRP A 52 15.56 -3.89 11.79
C TRP A 52 15.35 -4.27 13.26
N ASP A 53 15.79 -3.41 14.21
CA ASP A 53 15.68 -3.72 15.63
C ASP A 53 14.23 -3.81 16.11
N SER A 54 13.38 -2.88 15.66
CA SER A 54 11.95 -2.89 16.00
C SER A 54 11.24 -4.14 15.44
N GLU A 55 11.54 -4.54 14.20
CA GLU A 55 10.97 -5.75 13.59
C GLU A 55 11.46 -7.02 14.30
N ARG A 56 12.76 -7.09 14.59
CA ARG A 56 13.37 -8.20 15.35
C ARG A 56 12.74 -8.36 16.73
N ARG A 57 12.52 -7.25 17.47
CA ARG A 57 11.85 -7.27 18.78
C ARG A 57 10.39 -7.71 18.66
N ALA A 58 9.65 -7.18 17.68
CA ALA A 58 8.28 -7.59 17.45
C ALA A 58 8.19 -9.11 17.15
N ALA A 59 9.09 -9.62 16.29
CA ALA A 59 9.17 -11.05 15.99
C ALA A 59 9.46 -11.89 17.24
N ALA A 60 10.46 -11.48 18.04
CA ALA A 60 10.82 -12.20 19.27
C ALA A 60 9.66 -12.29 20.27
N GLU A 61 8.92 -11.20 20.45
CA GLU A 61 7.75 -11.17 21.33
C GLU A 61 6.58 -11.99 20.77
N ALA A 62 6.28 -11.87 19.48
CA ALA A 62 5.19 -12.59 18.84
C ALA A 62 5.36 -14.12 18.93
N ILE A 63 6.62 -14.62 18.83
CA ILE A 63 6.91 -16.06 18.91
C ILE A 63 7.17 -16.56 20.35
N ALA A 64 7.11 -15.70 21.36
CA ALA A 64 7.52 -16.05 22.73
C ALA A 64 6.78 -17.30 23.25
N ALA A 65 5.47 -17.37 23.05
CA ALA A 65 4.62 -18.49 23.47
C ALA A 65 4.60 -19.67 22.48
N ILE A 66 5.18 -19.53 21.29
CA ILE A 66 5.17 -20.58 20.27
C ILE A 66 6.29 -21.59 20.56
N PRO A 67 6.02 -22.88 20.56
CA PRO A 67 7.05 -23.91 20.75
C PRO A 67 8.12 -23.85 19.65
N ALA A 68 9.37 -24.13 20.01
CA ALA A 68 10.46 -24.20 19.05
C ALA A 68 10.17 -25.27 17.96
N GLY A 69 10.47 -24.96 16.70
CA GLY A 69 10.24 -25.84 15.56
C GLY A 69 8.80 -25.85 15.01
N GLU A 70 7.88 -25.07 15.60
CA GLU A 70 6.49 -25.01 15.13
C GLU A 70 6.24 -23.88 14.11
N ILE A 71 7.18 -22.96 13.88
CA ILE A 71 7.10 -22.01 12.75
C ILE A 71 7.55 -22.70 11.47
N ALA A 72 6.63 -22.86 10.51
CA ALA A 72 6.89 -23.51 9.23
C ALA A 72 7.59 -22.59 8.22
N GLY A 73 7.35 -21.28 8.30
CA GLY A 73 7.93 -20.30 7.40
C GLY A 73 7.65 -18.88 7.83
N ILE A 74 8.36 -17.94 7.20
CA ILE A 74 8.27 -16.49 7.44
C ILE A 74 7.86 -15.80 6.14
N GLY A 75 6.82 -14.95 6.20
CA GLY A 75 6.43 -14.03 5.15
C GLY A 75 6.73 -12.59 5.56
N VAL A 76 7.22 -11.78 4.63
CA VAL A 76 7.55 -10.37 4.85
C VAL A 76 6.61 -9.49 4.06
N THR A 77 6.07 -8.46 4.67
CA THR A 77 5.40 -7.36 3.98
C THR A 77 5.89 -6.03 4.50
N ASN A 78 5.84 -4.99 3.69
CA ASN A 78 6.54 -3.75 3.99
C ASN A 78 5.87 -2.53 3.39
N GLN A 79 6.10 -1.36 4.00
CA GLN A 79 5.95 -0.09 3.32
C GLN A 79 6.78 -0.11 2.03
N ARG A 80 6.13 0.17 0.90
CA ARG A 80 6.77 0.08 -0.42
C ARG A 80 7.67 1.30 -0.69
N GLU A 81 8.49 1.23 -1.72
CA GLU A 81 9.32 2.30 -2.31
C GLU A 81 10.36 2.93 -1.38
N THR A 82 10.28 2.73 -0.08
CA THR A 82 11.29 3.20 0.88
C THR A 82 12.64 2.58 0.54
N THR A 83 13.66 3.41 0.36
CA THR A 83 14.92 3.08 -0.30
C THR A 83 16.06 3.01 0.69
N ILE A 84 16.77 1.88 0.71
CA ILE A 84 17.92 1.62 1.59
C ILE A 84 19.11 1.21 0.75
N LEU A 85 20.30 1.81 1.02
CA LEU A 85 21.58 1.36 0.49
C LEU A 85 22.51 1.01 1.66
N TRP A 86 23.20 -0.12 1.57
CA TRP A 86 24.11 -0.59 2.60
C TRP A 86 25.37 -1.23 2.04
N ASP A 87 26.41 -1.26 2.84
CA ASP A 87 27.67 -1.94 2.53
C ASP A 87 27.47 -3.46 2.47
N ARG A 88 27.83 -4.08 1.34
CA ARG A 88 27.67 -5.52 1.09
C ARG A 88 28.38 -6.39 2.14
N ARG A 89 29.50 -5.93 2.67
CA ARG A 89 30.36 -6.71 3.57
C ARG A 89 30.01 -6.52 5.04
N THR A 90 29.75 -5.28 5.45
CA THR A 90 29.46 -4.94 6.86
C THR A 90 27.99 -4.97 7.19
N GLY A 91 27.12 -4.71 6.22
CA GLY A 91 25.70 -4.52 6.42
C GLY A 91 25.33 -3.15 6.98
N GLU A 92 26.29 -2.21 7.06
CA GLU A 92 26.04 -0.87 7.56
C GLU A 92 25.35 -0.02 6.48
N PRO A 93 24.20 0.62 6.79
CA PRO A 93 23.57 1.57 5.89
C PRO A 93 24.50 2.75 5.59
N VAL A 94 24.54 3.18 4.33
CA VAL A 94 25.37 4.33 3.92
C VAL A 94 24.68 5.67 4.13
N TYR A 95 23.36 5.63 4.31
CA TYR A 95 22.48 6.76 4.59
C TYR A 95 21.19 6.26 5.24
N ASN A 96 20.42 7.15 5.84
CA ASN A 96 19.07 6.83 6.30
C ASN A 96 18.19 6.32 5.15
N ALA A 97 17.23 5.47 5.44
CA ALA A 97 16.21 5.06 4.48
C ALA A 97 15.40 6.27 4.02
N ILE A 98 15.36 6.53 2.70
CA ILE A 98 14.52 7.61 2.15
C ILE A 98 13.11 7.05 1.96
N VAL A 99 12.16 7.59 2.73
CA VAL A 99 10.79 7.09 2.83
C VAL A 99 9.99 7.43 1.56
N TRP A 100 9.00 6.60 1.25
CA TRP A 100 8.09 6.78 0.09
C TRP A 100 7.40 8.16 0.05
N GLN A 101 7.15 8.77 1.21
CA GLN A 101 6.54 10.10 1.34
C GLN A 101 7.50 11.26 1.00
N CYS A 102 8.81 10.99 0.95
CA CYS A 102 9.83 12.02 0.78
C CYS A 102 9.79 12.66 -0.61
N ARG A 103 9.78 14.01 -0.65
CA ARG A 103 9.67 14.78 -1.91
C ARG A 103 11.00 15.34 -2.41
N ARG A 104 12.16 14.98 -1.79
CA ARG A 104 13.49 15.54 -2.12
C ARG A 104 13.91 15.36 -3.58
N THR A 105 13.36 14.39 -4.28
CA THR A 105 13.68 14.09 -5.68
C THR A 105 12.67 14.67 -6.67
N ALA A 106 11.77 15.55 -6.23
CA ALA A 106 10.76 16.15 -7.11
C ALA A 106 11.37 16.90 -8.31
N GLU A 107 12.44 17.65 -8.10
CA GLU A 107 13.15 18.38 -9.17
C GLU A 107 13.74 17.42 -10.22
N LEU A 108 14.28 16.27 -9.80
CA LEU A 108 14.74 15.23 -10.71
C LEU A 108 13.58 14.66 -11.53
N CYS A 109 12.41 14.45 -10.91
CA CYS A 109 11.23 14.00 -11.61
C CYS A 109 10.79 14.99 -12.71
N GLU A 110 10.78 16.29 -12.41
CA GLU A 110 10.47 17.30 -13.42
C GLU A 110 11.51 17.33 -14.57
N THR A 111 12.79 17.14 -14.25
CA THR A 111 13.83 17.00 -15.27
C THR A 111 13.57 15.82 -16.21
N LEU A 112 13.17 14.66 -15.68
CA LEU A 112 12.83 13.47 -16.47
C LEU A 112 11.59 13.70 -17.36
N LYS A 113 10.56 14.37 -16.83
CA LYS A 113 9.35 14.75 -17.60
C LYS A 113 9.70 15.73 -18.73
N HIS A 114 10.47 16.77 -18.45
CA HIS A 114 10.91 17.71 -19.47
C HIS A 114 11.77 17.04 -20.57
N ALA A 115 12.47 15.96 -20.24
CA ALA A 115 13.18 15.14 -21.21
C ALA A 115 12.25 14.22 -22.04
N GLY A 116 10.94 14.23 -21.77
CA GLY A 116 9.93 13.44 -22.51
C GLY A 116 9.97 11.95 -22.21
N LEU A 117 10.39 11.56 -21.01
CA LEU A 117 10.59 10.15 -20.61
C LEU A 117 9.32 9.48 -20.06
N ASP A 118 8.20 10.19 -19.95
CA ASP A 118 6.95 9.69 -19.38
C ASP A 118 6.50 8.39 -20.06
N GLU A 119 6.38 8.38 -21.38
CA GLU A 119 5.92 7.20 -22.11
C GLU A 119 6.88 6.02 -21.99
N ARG A 120 8.20 6.28 -21.99
CA ARG A 120 9.22 5.23 -21.85
C ARG A 120 9.16 4.56 -20.49
N ILE A 121 9.03 5.35 -19.43
CA ILE A 121 8.95 4.84 -18.04
C ILE A 121 7.61 4.13 -17.85
N GLU A 122 6.49 4.76 -18.21
CA GLU A 122 5.16 4.17 -18.03
C GLU A 122 5.01 2.85 -18.77
N SER A 123 5.44 2.79 -20.03
CA SER A 123 5.28 1.59 -20.88
C SER A 123 6.05 0.37 -20.35
N SER A 124 7.22 0.56 -19.72
CA SER A 124 8.00 -0.54 -19.16
C SER A 124 7.60 -0.89 -17.72
N THR A 125 7.31 0.12 -16.90
CA THR A 125 7.15 -0.05 -15.46
C THR A 125 5.71 -0.01 -14.98
N GLY A 126 4.78 0.52 -15.78
CA GLY A 126 3.40 0.80 -15.37
C GLY A 126 3.26 1.98 -14.41
N LEU A 127 4.34 2.75 -14.18
CA LEU A 127 4.40 3.82 -13.19
C LEU A 127 4.50 5.19 -13.87
N LEU A 128 4.02 6.22 -13.16
CA LEU A 128 4.25 7.61 -13.51
C LEU A 128 5.62 8.08 -12.99
N ILE A 129 6.17 9.17 -13.55
CA ILE A 129 7.38 9.80 -13.00
C ILE A 129 6.99 10.58 -11.74
N ASP A 130 7.36 10.07 -10.58
CA ASP A 130 7.13 10.73 -9.29
C ASP A 130 8.20 10.35 -8.26
N ALA A 131 8.48 11.28 -7.33
CA ALA A 131 9.39 11.10 -6.20
C ALA A 131 8.95 9.98 -5.24
N TYR A 132 7.72 9.48 -5.38
CA TYR A 132 7.18 8.36 -4.65
C TYR A 132 8.03 7.09 -4.83
N PHE A 133 8.46 6.80 -6.05
CA PHE A 133 9.12 5.56 -6.43
C PHE A 133 10.63 5.55 -6.12
N SER A 134 11.23 4.34 -6.02
CA SER A 134 12.58 4.18 -5.46
C SER A 134 13.71 4.71 -6.34
N GLY A 135 13.60 4.63 -7.67
CA GLY A 135 14.71 4.88 -8.60
C GLY A 135 15.36 6.25 -8.44
N THR A 136 14.56 7.31 -8.27
CA THR A 136 15.07 8.67 -8.07
C THR A 136 15.75 8.84 -6.70
N LYS A 137 15.30 8.11 -5.66
CA LYS A 137 15.89 8.13 -4.32
C LYS A 137 17.24 7.42 -4.31
N ILE A 138 17.39 6.30 -5.05
CA ILE A 138 18.66 5.62 -5.23
C ILE A 138 19.67 6.59 -5.85
N ARG A 139 19.29 7.23 -6.96
CA ARG A 139 20.15 8.23 -7.62
C ARG A 139 20.55 9.34 -6.67
N TRP A 140 19.61 9.86 -5.89
CA TRP A 140 19.89 10.91 -4.93
C TRP A 140 20.96 10.49 -3.91
N ILE A 141 20.88 9.29 -3.35
CA ILE A 141 21.89 8.76 -2.40
C ILE A 141 23.25 8.67 -3.08
N LEU A 142 23.30 8.11 -4.31
CA LEU A 142 24.54 7.96 -5.06
C LEU A 142 25.21 9.29 -5.39
N ASP A 143 24.42 10.36 -5.61
CA ASP A 143 24.94 11.68 -5.98
C ASP A 143 25.30 12.54 -4.77
N HIS A 144 24.70 12.30 -3.58
CA HIS A 144 24.86 13.18 -2.41
C HIS A 144 25.66 12.57 -1.26
N VAL A 145 25.77 11.25 -1.19
CA VAL A 145 26.58 10.58 -0.16
C VAL A 145 28.01 10.41 -0.68
N PRO A 146 29.02 11.01 -0.02
CA PRO A 146 30.41 10.95 -0.50
C PRO A 146 30.91 9.51 -0.72
N GLY A 147 31.42 9.25 -1.92
CA GLY A 147 31.97 7.94 -2.32
C GLY A 147 30.93 6.84 -2.58
N ALA A 148 29.63 7.13 -2.42
CA ALA A 148 28.59 6.11 -2.63
C ALA A 148 28.52 5.64 -4.10
N ARG A 149 28.64 6.57 -5.06
CA ARG A 149 28.60 6.24 -6.49
C ARG A 149 29.74 5.32 -6.88
N GLU A 150 30.98 5.67 -6.56
CA GLU A 150 32.16 4.87 -6.88
C GLU A 150 32.11 3.50 -6.20
N ARG A 151 31.61 3.42 -4.96
CA ARG A 151 31.43 2.15 -4.26
C ARG A 151 30.34 1.30 -4.92
N ALA A 152 29.24 1.91 -5.35
CA ALA A 152 28.18 1.23 -6.08
C ALA A 152 28.67 0.67 -7.42
N GLU A 153 29.42 1.45 -8.19
CA GLU A 153 30.02 1.03 -9.46
C GLU A 153 31.03 -0.13 -9.29
N ARG A 154 31.70 -0.24 -8.13
CA ARG A 154 32.53 -1.38 -7.78
C ARG A 154 31.78 -2.58 -7.20
N GLY A 155 30.43 -2.46 -7.04
CA GLY A 155 29.60 -3.52 -6.47
C GLY A 155 29.80 -3.74 -4.96
N GLU A 156 30.30 -2.74 -4.25
CA GLU A 156 30.52 -2.78 -2.80
C GLU A 156 29.25 -2.44 -2.00
N LEU A 157 28.25 -1.84 -2.66
CA LEU A 157 26.97 -1.52 -2.07
C LEU A 157 25.87 -2.47 -2.56
N LEU A 158 24.83 -2.58 -1.76
CA LEU A 158 23.55 -3.22 -2.09
C LEU A 158 22.44 -2.20 -1.95
N PHE A 159 21.45 -2.28 -2.84
CA PHE A 159 20.18 -1.58 -2.75
C PHE A 159 19.07 -2.55 -2.36
N GLY A 160 18.10 -2.10 -1.61
CA GLY A 160 16.83 -2.77 -1.38
C GLY A 160 15.72 -1.82 -0.96
N THR A 161 14.51 -2.26 -1.21
CA THR A 161 13.34 -1.82 -0.45
C THR A 161 13.34 -2.51 0.91
N VAL A 162 12.41 -2.17 1.79
CA VAL A 162 12.48 -2.61 3.19
C VAL A 162 12.46 -4.14 3.32
N GLU A 163 11.68 -4.84 2.50
CA GLU A 163 11.67 -6.31 2.53
C GLU A 163 13.03 -6.91 2.16
N SER A 164 13.71 -6.36 1.15
CA SER A 164 15.05 -6.82 0.77
C SER A 164 16.05 -6.63 1.92
N TRP A 165 15.95 -5.51 2.63
CA TRP A 165 16.73 -5.23 3.82
C TRP A 165 16.47 -6.26 4.92
N LEU A 166 15.20 -6.53 5.24
CA LEU A 166 14.81 -7.50 6.29
C LEU A 166 15.22 -8.92 5.90
N ILE A 167 15.02 -9.33 4.65
CA ILE A 167 15.42 -10.65 4.16
C ILE A 167 16.94 -10.80 4.26
N TRP A 168 17.70 -9.77 3.84
CA TRP A 168 19.15 -9.78 3.94
C TRP A 168 19.63 -9.87 5.40
N GLN A 169 18.99 -9.13 6.31
CA GLN A 169 19.29 -9.21 7.75
C GLN A 169 19.01 -10.60 8.32
N LEU A 170 17.93 -11.23 7.92
CA LEU A 170 17.53 -12.56 8.38
C LEU A 170 18.38 -13.68 7.77
N THR A 171 18.67 -13.63 6.47
CA THR A 171 19.20 -14.77 5.71
C THR A 171 20.59 -14.54 5.12
N GLY A 172 20.93 -13.29 4.79
CA GLY A 172 22.09 -12.93 3.97
C GLY A 172 21.83 -12.94 2.47
N GLU A 173 20.63 -13.32 2.03
CA GLU A 173 20.25 -13.31 0.62
C GLU A 173 19.86 -11.92 0.16
N HIS A 174 20.37 -11.49 -1.01
CA HIS A 174 20.05 -10.20 -1.61
C HIS A 174 19.01 -10.38 -2.71
N VAL A 175 17.74 -10.36 -2.32
CA VAL A 175 16.58 -10.58 -3.20
C VAL A 175 15.51 -9.52 -2.96
N THR A 176 14.64 -9.33 -3.96
CA THR A 176 13.41 -8.56 -3.88
C THR A 176 12.30 -9.31 -4.59
N ASP A 177 11.08 -9.25 -4.07
CA ASP A 177 9.93 -9.83 -4.76
C ASP A 177 9.45 -8.94 -5.93
N CYS A 178 8.74 -9.56 -6.91
CA CYS A 178 8.29 -8.84 -8.10
C CYS A 178 7.34 -7.68 -7.78
N SER A 179 6.56 -7.74 -6.69
CA SER A 179 5.64 -6.64 -6.35
C SER A 179 6.40 -5.40 -5.87
N ASN A 180 7.41 -5.55 -5.00
CA ASN A 180 8.28 -4.45 -4.59
C ASN A 180 9.18 -3.96 -5.72
N ALA A 181 9.79 -4.88 -6.50
CA ALA A 181 10.59 -4.51 -7.68
C ALA A 181 9.79 -3.63 -8.65
N SER A 182 8.51 -3.93 -8.87
CA SER A 182 7.62 -3.16 -9.76
C SER A 182 7.33 -1.73 -9.26
N ARG A 183 7.77 -1.36 -8.06
CA ARG A 183 7.58 0.00 -7.47
C ARG A 183 8.84 0.86 -7.53
N THR A 184 9.83 0.47 -8.32
CA THR A 184 11.15 1.14 -8.33
C THR A 184 11.38 2.12 -9.48
N MET A 185 10.55 2.13 -10.53
CA MET A 185 10.81 2.76 -11.85
C MET A 185 12.03 2.19 -12.59
N LEU A 186 12.53 1.03 -12.18
CA LEU A 186 13.69 0.36 -12.77
C LEU A 186 13.36 -1.02 -13.31
N PHE A 187 12.16 -1.52 -13.04
CA PHE A 187 11.76 -2.90 -13.30
C PHE A 187 10.76 -2.98 -14.45
N ASP A 188 11.10 -3.77 -15.47
CA ASP A 188 10.19 -4.09 -16.56
C ASP A 188 9.15 -5.12 -16.08
N ILE A 189 7.91 -4.66 -15.90
CA ILE A 189 6.82 -5.51 -15.39
C ILE A 189 6.35 -6.57 -16.40
N HIS A 190 6.69 -6.46 -17.67
CA HIS A 190 6.33 -7.42 -18.71
C HIS A 190 7.37 -8.55 -18.82
N ARG A 191 8.67 -8.19 -18.71
CA ARG A 191 9.79 -9.13 -18.76
C ARG A 191 10.18 -9.67 -17.39
N LEU A 192 9.69 -9.05 -16.32
CA LEU A 192 9.96 -9.37 -14.91
C LEU A 192 11.46 -9.36 -14.58
N CYS A 193 12.14 -8.34 -15.06
CA CYS A 193 13.58 -8.12 -14.83
C CYS A 193 13.90 -6.63 -14.73
N TRP A 194 15.06 -6.30 -14.22
CA TRP A 194 15.56 -4.93 -14.23
C TRP A 194 15.74 -4.45 -15.69
N ASP A 195 15.32 -3.21 -15.95
CA ASP A 195 15.44 -2.57 -17.26
C ASP A 195 16.77 -1.79 -17.31
N GLU A 196 17.73 -2.29 -18.10
CA GLU A 196 19.06 -1.72 -18.21
C GLU A 196 19.06 -0.26 -18.71
N GLU A 197 18.14 0.07 -19.65
CA GLU A 197 18.02 1.42 -20.16
C GLU A 197 17.51 2.39 -19.08
N LEU A 198 16.47 1.99 -18.33
CA LEU A 198 15.95 2.80 -17.21
C LEU A 198 16.99 2.95 -16.09
N CYS A 199 17.74 1.89 -15.80
CA CYS A 199 18.89 1.97 -14.87
C CYS A 199 19.93 2.96 -15.37
N GLY A 200 20.24 2.97 -16.66
CA GLY A 200 21.15 3.95 -17.29
C GLY A 200 20.61 5.38 -17.22
N ILE A 201 19.34 5.60 -17.55
CA ILE A 201 18.67 6.91 -17.47
C ILE A 201 18.72 7.48 -16.04
N LEU A 202 18.40 6.64 -15.05
CA LEU A 202 18.42 7.02 -13.64
C LEU A 202 19.84 6.98 -13.02
N GLY A 203 20.86 6.54 -13.77
CA GLY A 203 22.23 6.46 -13.29
C GLY A 203 22.41 5.48 -12.11
N VAL A 204 21.67 4.38 -12.12
CA VAL A 204 21.70 3.33 -11.10
C VAL A 204 22.51 2.14 -11.61
N PRO A 205 23.66 1.80 -11.00
CA PRO A 205 24.45 0.65 -11.40
C PRO A 205 23.70 -0.67 -11.16
N MET A 206 23.64 -1.54 -12.18
CA MET A 206 22.92 -2.83 -12.12
C MET A 206 23.42 -3.75 -11.00
N GLN A 207 24.70 -3.70 -10.67
CA GLN A 207 25.34 -4.60 -9.69
C GLN A 207 24.91 -4.36 -8.24
N ILE A 208 24.23 -3.25 -7.94
CA ILE A 208 23.67 -3.02 -6.60
C ILE A 208 22.25 -3.55 -6.45
N LEU A 209 21.59 -3.92 -7.55
CA LEU A 209 20.19 -4.32 -7.55
C LEU A 209 20.02 -5.76 -7.06
N PRO A 210 19.00 -6.05 -6.25
CA PRO A 210 18.73 -7.40 -5.77
C PRO A 210 18.23 -8.31 -6.90
N ARG A 211 18.39 -9.62 -6.73
CA ARG A 211 17.81 -10.61 -7.65
C ARG A 211 16.29 -10.62 -7.49
N PRO A 212 15.51 -10.36 -8.56
CA PRO A 212 14.05 -10.49 -8.51
C PRO A 212 13.61 -11.94 -8.32
N VAL A 213 12.65 -12.15 -7.42
CA VAL A 213 12.11 -13.47 -7.05
C VAL A 213 10.59 -13.49 -7.08
N SER A 214 10.00 -14.67 -7.04
CA SER A 214 8.56 -14.87 -6.86
C SER A 214 8.11 -14.35 -5.50
N ASN A 215 6.84 -13.96 -5.37
CA ASN A 215 6.27 -13.55 -4.09
C ASN A 215 6.06 -14.71 -3.11
N SER A 216 6.15 -15.95 -3.61
CA SER A 216 5.95 -17.18 -2.83
C SER A 216 6.95 -18.23 -3.31
N GLU A 217 8.16 -18.20 -2.74
CA GLU A 217 9.23 -19.19 -2.89
C GLU A 217 10.21 -19.08 -1.72
N ILE A 218 11.03 -20.09 -1.49
CA ILE A 218 12.04 -20.05 -0.43
C ILE A 218 13.23 -19.20 -0.89
N TYR A 219 13.47 -18.08 -0.21
CA TYR A 219 14.57 -17.15 -0.49
C TYR A 219 15.86 -17.59 0.19
N GLY A 220 15.76 -18.11 1.41
CA GLY A 220 16.84 -18.56 2.27
C GLY A 220 16.30 -18.94 3.64
N CYS A 221 17.18 -19.32 4.56
CA CYS A 221 16.80 -19.64 5.95
C CYS A 221 17.38 -18.64 6.91
N VAL A 222 16.69 -18.40 8.03
CA VAL A 222 17.15 -17.51 9.09
C VAL A 222 18.50 -17.99 9.62
N LYS A 223 19.47 -17.06 9.65
CA LYS A 223 20.83 -17.31 10.17
C LYS A 223 20.79 -17.63 11.66
N PRO A 224 21.68 -18.49 12.16
CA PRO A 224 21.86 -18.67 13.60
C PRO A 224 22.46 -17.39 14.22
N GLY A 225 22.21 -17.21 15.52
CA GLY A 225 22.85 -16.16 16.31
C GLY A 225 22.25 -14.77 16.21
N ILE A 226 21.04 -14.63 15.63
CA ILE A 226 20.27 -13.37 15.69
C ILE A 226 19.65 -13.25 17.08
N PRO A 227 20.01 -12.22 17.88
CA PRO A 227 19.54 -12.10 19.25
C PRO A 227 18.01 -12.02 19.36
N GLY A 228 17.40 -12.91 20.17
CA GLY A 228 15.96 -13.01 20.37
C GLY A 228 15.23 -13.84 19.31
N LEU A 229 15.89 -14.22 18.22
CA LEU A 229 15.32 -15.05 17.16
C LEU A 229 15.93 -16.47 17.08
N GLU A 230 16.51 -16.96 18.19
CA GLU A 230 17.17 -18.28 18.25
C GLU A 230 16.20 -19.42 17.88
N LYS A 231 14.92 -19.28 18.21
CA LYS A 231 13.85 -20.23 17.84
C LYS A 231 13.59 -20.30 16.34
N LEU A 232 13.98 -19.26 15.58
CA LEU A 232 13.76 -19.16 14.14
C LEU A 232 14.97 -19.62 13.32
N ALA A 233 16.12 -19.95 13.97
CA ALA A 233 17.30 -20.41 13.25
C ALA A 233 16.96 -21.61 12.34
N GLY A 234 17.27 -21.49 11.04
CA GLY A 234 16.95 -22.49 10.03
C GLY A 234 15.51 -22.46 9.49
N VAL A 235 14.62 -21.60 10.02
CA VAL A 235 13.26 -21.42 9.46
C VAL A 235 13.36 -20.70 8.10
N PRO A 236 12.66 -21.16 7.04
CA PRO A 236 12.72 -20.52 5.74
C PRO A 236 11.99 -19.17 5.75
N VAL A 237 12.61 -18.15 5.15
CA VAL A 237 11.94 -16.93 4.68
C VAL A 237 11.46 -17.23 3.27
N CYS A 238 10.16 -17.27 3.07
CA CYS A 238 9.58 -17.92 1.90
C CYS A 238 8.44 -17.15 1.25
N ALA A 239 8.24 -15.90 1.65
CA ALA A 239 7.37 -14.96 0.94
C ALA A 239 7.77 -13.51 1.21
N ALA A 240 7.53 -12.65 0.21
CA ALA A 240 7.54 -11.20 0.37
C ALA A 240 6.51 -10.55 -0.56
N ALA A 241 5.91 -9.45 -0.10
CA ALA A 241 5.05 -8.62 -0.93
C ALA A 241 4.94 -7.21 -0.33
N GLY A 242 4.82 -6.20 -1.20
CA GLY A 242 4.48 -4.86 -0.74
C GLY A 242 3.14 -4.84 0.02
N ASP A 243 3.00 -3.94 0.99
CA ASP A 243 1.87 -3.91 1.93
C ASP A 243 0.49 -3.91 1.24
N GLN A 244 0.35 -3.15 0.18
CA GLN A 244 -0.91 -3.06 -0.55
C GLN A 244 -1.21 -4.31 -1.39
N GLN A 245 -0.19 -4.93 -1.95
CA GLN A 245 -0.28 -6.22 -2.66
C GLN A 245 -0.57 -7.37 -1.67
N ALA A 246 0.09 -7.38 -0.52
CA ALA A 246 -0.19 -8.33 0.55
C ALA A 246 -1.64 -8.19 1.04
N ALA A 247 -2.13 -6.95 1.24
CA ALA A 247 -3.52 -6.71 1.61
C ALA A 247 -4.51 -7.20 0.54
N LEU A 248 -4.23 -6.97 -0.74
CA LEU A 248 -5.04 -7.49 -1.85
C LEU A 248 -5.10 -9.03 -1.81
N PHE A 249 -3.96 -9.67 -1.56
CA PHE A 249 -3.85 -11.13 -1.44
C PHE A 249 -4.60 -11.65 -0.20
N GLY A 250 -4.37 -11.04 0.97
CA GLY A 250 -5.01 -11.41 2.24
C GLY A 250 -6.53 -11.20 2.25
N GLN A 251 -7.02 -10.25 1.45
CA GLN A 251 -8.45 -10.06 1.20
C GLN A 251 -9.03 -11.12 0.25
N GLY A 252 -8.20 -12.01 -0.32
CA GLY A 252 -8.66 -13.07 -1.23
C GLY A 252 -9.12 -12.56 -2.59
N CYS A 253 -8.60 -11.44 -3.07
CA CYS A 253 -8.93 -10.85 -4.37
C CYS A 253 -8.16 -11.56 -5.50
N PHE A 254 -8.42 -12.86 -5.71
CA PHE A 254 -7.64 -13.71 -6.62
C PHE A 254 -8.15 -13.71 -8.06
N ARG A 255 -9.31 -13.11 -8.34
CA ARG A 255 -9.91 -13.08 -9.68
C ARG A 255 -9.90 -11.66 -10.26
N PRO A 256 -9.77 -11.50 -11.59
CA PRO A 256 -9.95 -10.20 -12.23
C PRO A 256 -11.28 -9.54 -11.85
N GLY A 257 -11.24 -8.23 -11.59
CA GLY A 257 -12.39 -7.45 -11.14
C GLY A 257 -12.66 -7.50 -9.64
N GLU A 258 -11.96 -8.34 -8.86
CA GLU A 258 -11.98 -8.25 -7.40
C GLU A 258 -11.02 -7.15 -6.94
N ALA A 259 -11.51 -6.29 -6.06
CA ALA A 259 -10.76 -5.14 -5.57
C ALA A 259 -10.79 -5.05 -4.05
N LYS A 260 -9.75 -4.43 -3.50
CA LYS A 260 -9.74 -4.01 -2.09
C LYS A 260 -9.59 -2.49 -1.99
N ASN A 261 -10.12 -1.92 -0.93
CA ASN A 261 -9.84 -0.54 -0.54
C ASN A 261 -9.53 -0.47 0.95
N THR A 262 -8.36 0.07 1.27
CA THR A 262 -7.99 0.37 2.66
C THR A 262 -8.41 1.79 2.98
N TYR A 263 -9.39 1.95 3.86
CA TYR A 263 -9.91 3.24 4.34
C TYR A 263 -9.10 3.74 5.53
N GLY A 264 -7.88 4.22 5.26
CA GLY A 264 -6.96 4.79 6.25
C GLY A 264 -7.02 6.31 6.30
N THR A 265 -5.90 6.99 6.60
CA THR A 265 -5.73 8.45 6.49
C THR A 265 -6.08 8.92 5.08
N GLY A 266 -5.54 8.27 4.06
CA GLY A 266 -6.05 8.25 2.69
C GLY A 266 -6.76 6.94 2.39
N CYS A 267 -7.19 6.74 1.13
CA CYS A 267 -7.70 5.46 0.68
C CYS A 267 -6.78 4.91 -0.41
N PHE A 268 -6.46 3.60 -0.31
CA PHE A 268 -5.64 2.89 -1.29
C PHE A 268 -6.45 1.76 -1.89
N THR A 269 -6.84 1.96 -3.15
CA THR A 269 -7.65 1.00 -3.90
C THR A 269 -6.75 0.21 -4.84
N LEU A 270 -6.78 -1.10 -4.74
CA LEU A 270 -6.15 -2.00 -5.69
C LEU A 270 -7.19 -2.94 -6.29
N MET A 271 -7.11 -3.15 -7.61
CA MET A 271 -7.94 -4.11 -8.33
C MET A 271 -7.08 -5.12 -9.07
N ASN A 272 -7.35 -6.39 -8.88
CA ASN A 272 -6.77 -7.46 -9.68
C ASN A 272 -7.25 -7.34 -11.13
N VAL A 273 -6.32 -7.21 -12.08
CA VAL A 273 -6.61 -7.11 -13.52
C VAL A 273 -6.19 -8.37 -14.30
N GLY A 274 -5.82 -9.44 -13.60
CA GLY A 274 -5.44 -10.71 -14.20
C GLY A 274 -3.98 -10.76 -14.66
N GLN A 275 -3.70 -11.59 -15.65
CA GLN A 275 -2.34 -11.94 -16.09
C GLN A 275 -1.75 -10.98 -17.14
N ARG A 276 -2.42 -9.87 -17.44
CA ARG A 276 -1.93 -8.86 -18.39
C ARG A 276 -1.88 -7.51 -17.71
N ALA A 277 -0.73 -6.85 -17.80
CA ALA A 277 -0.58 -5.47 -17.36
C ALA A 277 -1.50 -4.56 -18.19
N VAL A 278 -2.20 -3.65 -17.53
CA VAL A 278 -3.12 -2.69 -18.13
C VAL A 278 -2.47 -1.31 -18.06
N ARG A 279 -2.33 -0.63 -19.19
CA ARG A 279 -1.92 0.78 -19.19
C ARG A 279 -3.12 1.65 -18.85
N SER A 280 -3.01 2.44 -17.80
CA SER A 280 -4.08 3.34 -17.37
C SER A 280 -4.14 4.60 -18.26
N ARG A 281 -5.36 5.05 -18.56
CA ARG A 281 -5.62 6.35 -19.20
C ARG A 281 -6.11 7.40 -18.20
N ALA A 282 -6.42 6.96 -17.00
CA ALA A 282 -6.92 7.79 -15.90
C ALA A 282 -5.82 8.15 -14.89
N GLY A 283 -4.54 7.89 -15.21
CA GLY A 283 -3.42 8.18 -14.31
C GLY A 283 -3.31 7.23 -13.11
N LEU A 284 -3.91 6.04 -13.18
CA LEU A 284 -3.68 4.98 -12.21
C LEU A 284 -2.32 4.33 -12.48
N VAL A 285 -1.76 3.67 -11.48
CA VAL A 285 -0.51 2.93 -11.68
C VAL A 285 -0.75 1.44 -11.77
N THR A 286 -0.01 0.78 -12.66
CA THR A 286 0.00 -0.66 -12.79
C THR A 286 1.23 -1.23 -12.12
N SER A 287 1.07 -2.29 -11.34
CA SER A 287 2.18 -3.00 -10.73
C SER A 287 1.93 -4.51 -10.74
N VAL A 288 2.98 -5.28 -10.48
CA VAL A 288 2.82 -6.70 -10.19
C VAL A 288 2.08 -6.83 -8.86
N ALA A 289 0.95 -7.52 -8.86
CA ALA A 289 0.23 -7.86 -7.63
C ALA A 289 0.96 -8.99 -6.90
N TRP A 290 1.25 -10.07 -7.61
CA TRP A 290 2.08 -11.19 -7.15
C TRP A 290 2.53 -12.06 -8.31
N ARG A 291 3.60 -12.82 -8.07
CA ARG A 291 4.04 -13.91 -8.92
C ARG A 291 4.14 -15.18 -8.07
N ILE A 292 3.47 -16.25 -8.50
CA ILE A 292 3.43 -17.54 -7.80
C ILE A 292 3.50 -18.66 -8.84
N GLY A 293 4.41 -19.63 -8.64
CA GLY A 293 4.49 -20.81 -9.52
C GLY A 293 4.76 -20.49 -11.00
N GLY A 294 5.37 -19.34 -11.30
CA GLY A 294 5.61 -18.87 -12.67
C GLY A 294 4.48 -18.01 -13.27
N GLU A 295 3.30 -17.98 -12.66
CA GLU A 295 2.19 -17.13 -13.07
C GLU A 295 2.27 -15.74 -12.41
N THR A 296 2.04 -14.70 -13.21
CA THR A 296 2.06 -13.30 -12.75
C THR A 296 0.67 -12.71 -12.82
N THR A 297 0.24 -12.10 -11.73
CA THR A 297 -1.00 -11.31 -11.63
C THR A 297 -0.65 -9.85 -11.48
N TYR A 298 -1.37 -8.96 -12.17
CA TYR A 298 -1.20 -7.52 -12.11
C TYR A 298 -2.36 -6.85 -11.37
N ALA A 299 -2.08 -5.67 -10.83
CA ALA A 299 -3.08 -4.82 -10.21
C ALA A 299 -3.01 -3.39 -10.76
N LEU A 300 -4.18 -2.77 -10.92
CA LEU A 300 -4.31 -1.31 -11.00
C LEU A 300 -4.42 -0.76 -9.58
N GLU A 301 -3.72 0.33 -9.33
CA GLU A 301 -3.73 1.05 -8.06
C GLU A 301 -4.10 2.51 -8.26
N GLY A 302 -4.99 3.01 -7.41
CA GLY A 302 -5.31 4.42 -7.27
C GLY A 302 -5.33 4.83 -5.81
N SER A 303 -4.94 6.08 -5.55
CA SER A 303 -4.86 6.62 -4.19
C SER A 303 -5.74 7.85 -4.04
N VAL A 304 -6.51 7.90 -2.97
CA VAL A 304 -7.21 9.07 -2.45
C VAL A 304 -6.39 9.65 -1.31
N PHE A 305 -5.99 10.91 -1.41
CA PHE A 305 -5.10 11.52 -0.42
C PHE A 305 -5.80 11.77 0.92
N ASN A 306 -7.09 12.14 0.88
CA ASN A 306 -7.88 12.52 2.04
C ASN A 306 -9.08 11.60 2.24
N GLY A 307 -8.87 10.51 2.96
CA GLY A 307 -9.90 9.58 3.43
C GLY A 307 -10.30 9.88 4.88
N GLY A 308 -9.83 9.06 5.81
CA GLY A 308 -10.03 9.23 7.25
C GLY A 308 -9.46 10.53 7.82
N SER A 309 -8.45 11.15 7.15
CA SER A 309 -7.96 12.50 7.48
C SER A 309 -9.06 13.57 7.42
N THR A 310 -10.07 13.39 6.56
CA THR A 310 -11.22 14.29 6.51
C THR A 310 -12.08 14.22 7.78
N ILE A 311 -12.18 13.02 8.37
CA ILE A 311 -12.86 12.81 9.66
C ILE A 311 -12.02 13.44 10.80
N GLN A 312 -10.69 13.28 10.75
CA GLN A 312 -9.78 13.90 11.72
C GLN A 312 -9.88 15.41 11.65
N TRP A 313 -9.84 15.99 10.45
CA TRP A 313 -10.02 17.43 10.24
C TRP A 313 -11.36 17.93 10.81
N LEU A 314 -12.45 17.19 10.61
CA LEU A 314 -13.76 17.55 11.18
C LEU A 314 -13.74 17.54 12.72
N ARG A 315 -12.94 16.67 13.34
CA ARG A 315 -12.76 16.58 14.79
C ARG A 315 -11.83 17.67 15.32
N ASP A 316 -10.62 17.74 14.78
CA ASP A 316 -9.50 18.46 15.37
C ASP A 316 -9.54 19.97 15.04
N GLU A 317 -9.81 20.32 13.76
CA GLU A 317 -9.78 21.70 13.30
C GLU A 317 -11.16 22.34 13.33
N MET A 318 -12.23 21.59 12.96
CA MET A 318 -13.57 22.13 12.93
C MET A 318 -14.33 21.98 14.26
N GLY A 319 -13.89 21.09 15.13
CA GLY A 319 -14.53 20.83 16.43
C GLY A 319 -15.98 20.38 16.35
N LEU A 320 -16.41 19.80 15.23
CA LEU A 320 -17.82 19.42 15.01
C LEU A 320 -18.20 18.06 15.60
N ILE A 321 -17.20 17.21 15.89
CA ILE A 321 -17.37 15.91 16.52
C ILE A 321 -16.33 15.73 17.65
N PRO A 322 -16.69 15.08 18.79
CA PRO A 322 -15.78 14.89 19.91
C PRO A 322 -14.74 13.75 19.68
N SER A 323 -15.05 12.82 18.79
CA SER A 323 -14.18 11.68 18.43
C SER A 323 -14.52 11.19 17.03
N ALA A 324 -13.59 10.48 16.38
CA ALA A 324 -13.83 9.95 15.03
C ALA A 324 -15.07 9.02 14.97
N PRO A 325 -15.32 8.08 15.91
CA PRO A 325 -16.52 7.25 15.89
C PRO A 325 -17.83 8.04 16.00
N ALA A 326 -17.83 9.18 16.70
CA ALA A 326 -19.04 10.01 16.89
C ALA A 326 -19.60 10.60 15.59
N ILE A 327 -18.84 10.59 14.50
CA ILE A 327 -19.34 11.02 13.20
C ILE A 327 -20.52 10.15 12.74
N ASN A 328 -20.55 8.87 13.07
CA ASN A 328 -21.57 7.93 12.64
C ASN A 328 -22.95 8.30 13.23
N ASP A 329 -23.01 8.52 14.54
CA ASP A 329 -24.24 8.88 15.23
C ASP A 329 -24.74 10.25 14.76
N LEU A 330 -23.81 11.21 14.61
CA LEU A 330 -24.16 12.54 14.13
C LEU A 330 -24.71 12.49 12.70
N ALA A 331 -24.05 11.78 11.79
CA ALA A 331 -24.46 11.64 10.40
C ALA A 331 -25.78 10.84 10.24
N ALA A 332 -26.02 9.86 11.11
CA ALA A 332 -27.28 9.10 11.14
C ALA A 332 -28.48 9.94 11.60
N GLY A 333 -28.26 11.08 12.24
CA GLY A 333 -29.32 12.00 12.70
C GLY A 333 -30.04 12.74 11.57
N VAL A 334 -29.62 12.60 10.31
CA VAL A 334 -30.26 13.18 9.12
C VAL A 334 -30.40 12.12 8.01
N PRO A 335 -31.46 12.18 7.19
CA PRO A 335 -31.70 11.18 6.15
C PRO A 335 -30.71 11.25 5.00
N ASP A 336 -30.22 12.45 4.67
CA ASP A 336 -29.29 12.73 3.57
C ASP A 336 -28.38 13.92 3.91
N THR A 337 -27.57 14.39 2.96
CA THR A 337 -26.64 15.53 3.16
C THR A 337 -27.33 16.90 3.08
N GLY A 338 -28.63 16.96 2.80
CA GLY A 338 -29.36 18.21 2.54
C GLY A 338 -28.82 18.99 1.34
N GLY A 339 -28.18 18.29 0.37
CA GLY A 339 -27.50 18.87 -0.79
C GLY A 339 -26.09 19.41 -0.49
N VAL A 340 -25.59 19.21 0.73
CA VAL A 340 -24.20 19.60 1.08
C VAL A 340 -23.23 18.59 0.48
N VAL A 341 -22.18 19.09 -0.16
CA VAL A 341 -21.03 18.32 -0.66
C VAL A 341 -19.75 18.89 -0.10
N VAL A 342 -18.91 18.02 0.45
CA VAL A 342 -17.54 18.34 0.90
C VAL A 342 -16.57 17.80 -0.14
N VAL A 343 -15.68 18.65 -0.65
CA VAL A 343 -14.54 18.25 -1.50
C VAL A 343 -13.27 18.38 -0.65
N PRO A 344 -12.64 17.27 -0.21
CA PRO A 344 -11.53 17.34 0.76
C PRO A 344 -10.17 17.48 0.09
N ALA A 345 -10.03 18.45 -0.82
CA ALA A 345 -8.78 18.71 -1.54
C ALA A 345 -7.78 19.52 -0.70
N PHE A 346 -7.44 19.06 0.52
CA PHE A 346 -6.57 19.81 1.45
C PHE A 346 -5.16 20.03 0.86
N THR A 347 -4.67 19.05 0.11
CA THR A 347 -3.36 19.07 -0.56
C THR A 347 -3.50 18.81 -2.08
N GLY A 348 -4.64 19.20 -2.66
CA GLY A 348 -5.01 18.86 -4.03
C GLY A 348 -5.82 17.55 -4.11
N LEU A 349 -6.10 17.14 -5.34
CA LEU A 349 -6.83 15.91 -5.67
C LEU A 349 -5.88 14.91 -6.33
N GLY A 350 -5.92 13.65 -5.89
CA GLY A 350 -5.22 12.53 -6.52
C GLY A 350 -5.96 11.99 -7.76
N ALA A 351 -5.70 10.72 -8.08
CA ALA A 351 -6.37 10.05 -9.19
C ALA A 351 -7.91 10.07 -9.03
N PRO A 352 -8.66 10.22 -10.13
CA PRO A 352 -8.24 10.40 -11.50
C PRO A 352 -8.03 11.88 -11.92
N TYR A 353 -8.08 12.82 -10.99
CA TYR A 353 -8.07 14.26 -11.29
C TYR A 353 -6.67 14.84 -11.45
N TRP A 354 -5.71 14.43 -10.60
CA TRP A 354 -4.32 14.91 -10.56
C TRP A 354 -4.19 16.43 -10.52
N ASP A 355 -5.05 17.08 -9.72
CA ASP A 355 -5.09 18.53 -9.58
C ASP A 355 -4.46 18.96 -8.24
N MET A 356 -3.21 19.41 -8.29
CA MET A 356 -2.48 19.91 -7.12
C MET A 356 -2.91 21.32 -6.70
N TYR A 357 -3.63 22.04 -7.55
CA TYR A 357 -4.11 23.41 -7.32
C TYR A 357 -5.52 23.45 -6.74
N ALA A 358 -6.25 22.33 -6.78
CA ALA A 358 -7.53 22.19 -6.08
C ALA A 358 -7.39 22.44 -4.58
N ARG A 359 -8.42 23.02 -3.96
CA ARG A 359 -8.50 23.20 -2.50
C ARG A 359 -9.84 22.73 -1.97
N GLY A 360 -9.84 22.41 -0.65
CA GLY A 360 -11.04 21.95 0.03
C GLY A 360 -12.21 22.92 -0.10
N ALA A 361 -13.40 22.39 -0.36
CA ALA A 361 -14.62 23.18 -0.51
C ALA A 361 -15.81 22.52 0.16
N ILE A 362 -16.72 23.34 0.72
CA ILE A 362 -18.04 22.91 1.21
C ILE A 362 -19.08 23.67 0.39
N LEU A 363 -19.90 22.94 -0.36
CA LEU A 363 -20.87 23.51 -1.28
C LEU A 363 -22.30 23.05 -0.93
N GLY A 364 -23.30 23.77 -1.39
CA GLY A 364 -24.71 23.39 -1.18
C GLY A 364 -25.27 23.77 0.19
N ILE A 365 -24.59 24.63 0.97
CA ILE A 365 -25.06 25.11 2.28
C ILE A 365 -26.31 25.98 2.11
N THR A 366 -27.31 25.70 2.90
CA THR A 366 -28.53 26.50 3.04
C THR A 366 -28.76 26.90 4.50
N ARG A 367 -29.74 27.74 4.78
CA ARG A 367 -30.06 28.11 6.17
C ARG A 367 -30.49 26.91 7.05
N GLY A 368 -30.98 25.83 6.45
CA GLY A 368 -31.36 24.61 7.15
C GLY A 368 -30.20 23.63 7.39
N THR A 369 -29.04 23.92 6.83
CA THR A 369 -27.86 23.07 7.00
C THR A 369 -27.38 23.12 8.46
N ASN A 370 -27.13 21.96 9.04
CA ASN A 370 -26.58 21.81 10.38
C ASN A 370 -25.37 20.87 10.38
N ARG A 371 -24.73 20.70 11.54
CA ARG A 371 -23.53 19.87 11.69
C ARG A 371 -23.70 18.40 11.27
N ALA A 372 -24.93 17.85 11.37
CA ALA A 372 -25.20 16.48 10.97
C ALA A 372 -25.14 16.31 9.45
N HIS A 373 -25.63 17.29 8.68
CA HIS A 373 -25.50 17.30 7.21
C HIS A 373 -24.04 17.36 6.78
N ILE A 374 -23.21 18.18 7.47
CA ILE A 374 -21.76 18.27 7.19
C ILE A 374 -21.06 16.95 7.53
N ALA A 375 -21.34 16.34 8.69
CA ALA A 375 -20.78 15.05 9.07
C ALA A 375 -21.15 13.95 8.06
N ARG A 376 -22.39 13.93 7.59
CA ARG A 376 -22.84 12.98 6.58
C ARG A 376 -22.17 13.22 5.23
N ALA A 377 -21.98 14.49 4.84
CA ALA A 377 -21.27 14.87 3.61
C ALA A 377 -19.77 14.50 3.67
N VAL A 378 -19.15 14.53 4.86
CA VAL A 378 -17.77 14.05 5.08
C VAL A 378 -17.66 12.53 4.87
N LEU A 379 -18.60 11.73 5.37
CA LEU A 379 -18.60 10.30 5.06
C LEU A 379 -18.86 10.04 3.56
N ALA A 380 -19.82 10.77 2.98
CA ALA A 380 -20.15 10.62 1.55
C ALA A 380 -18.98 11.00 0.64
N CYS A 381 -18.18 12.02 0.96
CA CYS A 381 -17.06 12.43 0.12
C CYS A 381 -15.95 11.35 0.05
N ILE A 382 -15.76 10.58 1.12
CA ILE A 382 -14.83 9.44 1.10
C ILE A 382 -15.35 8.38 0.11
N ALA A 383 -16.64 8.05 0.20
CA ALA A 383 -17.26 7.08 -0.70
C ALA A 383 -17.23 7.54 -2.17
N TYR A 384 -17.46 8.83 -2.45
CA TYR A 384 -17.40 9.39 -3.81
C TYR A 384 -15.98 9.29 -4.41
N GLN A 385 -14.95 9.65 -3.65
CA GLN A 385 -13.57 9.56 -4.15
C GLN A 385 -13.16 8.12 -4.48
N VAL A 386 -13.54 7.15 -3.63
CA VAL A 386 -13.32 5.73 -3.91
C VAL A 386 -14.13 5.29 -5.13
N THR A 387 -15.35 5.80 -5.30
CA THR A 387 -16.17 5.53 -6.50
C THR A 387 -15.50 6.07 -7.76
N ASP A 388 -14.92 7.28 -7.73
CA ASP A 388 -14.14 7.83 -8.85
C ASP A 388 -13.01 6.87 -9.28
N LEU A 389 -12.24 6.36 -8.31
CA LEU A 389 -11.16 5.40 -8.57
C LEU A 389 -11.69 4.08 -9.17
N MET A 390 -12.74 3.52 -8.57
CA MET A 390 -13.30 2.25 -9.02
C MET A 390 -13.87 2.33 -10.44
N LEU A 391 -14.51 3.44 -10.79
CA LEU A 391 -15.02 3.68 -12.14
C LEU A 391 -13.87 3.84 -13.15
N ALA A 392 -12.81 4.54 -12.78
CA ALA A 392 -11.61 4.66 -13.59
C ALA A 392 -10.93 3.29 -13.80
N MET A 393 -10.79 2.49 -12.74
CA MET A 393 -10.25 1.13 -12.83
C MET A 393 -11.07 0.23 -13.75
N ARG A 394 -12.40 0.26 -13.63
CA ARG A 394 -13.30 -0.50 -14.51
C ARG A 394 -13.13 -0.12 -15.97
N GLN A 395 -13.01 1.18 -16.24
CA GLN A 395 -12.83 1.69 -17.62
C GLN A 395 -11.48 1.25 -18.21
N ASP A 396 -10.40 1.38 -17.44
CA ASP A 396 -9.05 1.05 -17.90
C ASP A 396 -8.84 -0.46 -18.05
N ALA A 397 -9.31 -1.25 -17.08
CA ALA A 397 -9.19 -2.71 -17.11
C ALA A 397 -10.12 -3.38 -18.13
N GLY A 398 -11.18 -2.70 -18.56
CA GLY A 398 -12.17 -3.28 -19.47
C GLY A 398 -12.91 -4.50 -18.90
N CYS A 399 -12.95 -4.63 -17.57
CA CYS A 399 -13.67 -5.69 -16.87
C CYS A 399 -14.57 -5.12 -15.77
N ASP A 400 -15.67 -5.82 -15.47
CA ASP A 400 -16.57 -5.41 -14.42
C ASP A 400 -15.96 -5.65 -13.04
N ILE A 401 -16.27 -4.73 -12.12
CA ILE A 401 -15.92 -4.90 -10.70
C ILE A 401 -16.94 -5.84 -10.08
N THR A 402 -16.45 -6.93 -9.49
CA THR A 402 -17.33 -7.98 -8.96
C THR A 402 -17.54 -7.89 -7.46
N ALA A 403 -16.57 -7.33 -6.73
CA ALA A 403 -16.63 -7.15 -5.30
C ALA A 403 -15.61 -6.09 -4.84
N LEU A 404 -15.97 -5.31 -3.81
CA LEU A 404 -15.05 -4.45 -3.07
C LEU A 404 -14.85 -5.00 -1.67
N ARG A 405 -13.62 -5.32 -1.34
CA ARG A 405 -13.19 -5.71 0.00
C ARG A 405 -12.70 -4.48 0.74
N ALA A 406 -13.24 -4.21 1.93
CA ALA A 406 -12.98 -2.98 2.68
C ALA A 406 -12.26 -3.28 3.98
N ASP A 407 -11.12 -2.62 4.23
CA ASP A 407 -10.42 -2.63 5.50
C ASP A 407 -9.94 -1.21 5.89
N GLY A 408 -9.15 -1.12 6.96
CA GLY A 408 -8.67 0.16 7.49
C GLY A 408 -9.63 0.80 8.50
N GLY A 409 -9.13 1.80 9.23
CA GLY A 409 -9.81 2.36 10.40
C GLY A 409 -11.19 2.98 10.14
N ALA A 410 -11.42 3.58 8.96
CA ALA A 410 -12.72 4.17 8.65
C ALA A 410 -13.75 3.15 8.12
N SER A 411 -13.33 1.93 7.75
CA SER A 411 -14.24 0.86 7.32
C SER A 411 -15.16 0.34 8.45
N VAL A 412 -14.87 0.66 9.71
CA VAL A 412 -15.73 0.35 10.85
C VAL A 412 -17.07 1.10 10.80
N SER A 413 -17.17 2.17 10.01
CA SER A 413 -18.41 2.91 9.79
C SER A 413 -19.34 2.13 8.87
N ASP A 414 -20.40 1.55 9.45
CA ASP A 414 -21.45 0.87 8.67
C ASP A 414 -22.12 1.82 7.66
N LEU A 415 -22.29 3.08 8.05
CA LEU A 415 -22.89 4.10 7.19
C LEU A 415 -22.02 4.39 5.96
N LEU A 416 -20.71 4.52 6.14
CA LEU A 416 -19.76 4.70 5.03
C LEU A 416 -19.75 3.47 4.11
N MET A 417 -19.71 2.26 4.68
CA MET A 417 -19.72 1.02 3.89
C MET A 417 -21.01 0.85 3.10
N GLN A 418 -22.16 1.21 3.68
CA GLN A 418 -23.44 1.19 2.97
C GLN A 418 -23.50 2.24 1.85
N MET A 419 -23.03 3.48 2.09
CA MET A 419 -22.90 4.50 1.04
C MET A 419 -22.02 4.01 -0.13
N GLN A 420 -20.91 3.33 0.20
CA GLN A 420 -20.02 2.78 -0.82
C GLN A 420 -20.69 1.69 -1.64
N ALA A 421 -21.43 0.78 -1.01
CA ALA A 421 -22.17 -0.27 -1.70
C ALA A 421 -23.25 0.32 -2.62
N ASP A 422 -24.00 1.31 -2.12
CA ASP A 422 -25.04 2.01 -2.89
C ASP A 422 -24.46 2.72 -4.12
N LEU A 423 -23.35 3.45 -3.96
CA LEU A 423 -22.72 4.19 -5.05
C LEU A 423 -22.13 3.28 -6.15
N LEU A 424 -21.51 2.18 -5.75
CA LEU A 424 -20.87 1.24 -6.69
C LEU A 424 -21.87 0.23 -7.26
N GLN A 425 -23.04 0.05 -6.65
CA GLN A 425 -24.03 -1.00 -7.00
C GLN A 425 -23.46 -2.42 -6.97
N ILE A 426 -22.46 -2.64 -6.08
CA ILE A 426 -21.84 -3.95 -5.85
C ILE A 426 -21.76 -4.21 -4.34
N PRO A 427 -21.60 -5.49 -3.90
CA PRO A 427 -21.35 -5.79 -2.51
C PRO A 427 -20.04 -5.18 -2.01
N VAL A 428 -20.06 -4.58 -0.81
CA VAL A 428 -18.88 -4.21 -0.05
C VAL A 428 -18.75 -5.16 1.13
N ASP A 429 -17.63 -5.86 1.21
CA ASP A 429 -17.39 -6.95 2.15
C ASP A 429 -16.28 -6.57 3.13
N ARG A 430 -16.66 -6.35 4.39
CA ARG A 430 -15.73 -6.06 5.49
C ARG A 430 -15.29 -7.37 6.16
N PRO A 431 -13.97 -7.64 6.31
CA PRO A 431 -13.48 -8.85 6.94
C PRO A 431 -13.66 -8.81 8.46
N ALA A 432 -13.81 -9.98 9.08
CA ALA A 432 -13.80 -10.13 10.53
C ALA A 432 -12.40 -9.91 11.12
N MET A 433 -11.35 -10.27 10.37
CA MET A 433 -9.95 -10.03 10.73
C MET A 433 -9.43 -8.80 10.01
N VAL A 434 -8.97 -7.81 10.76
CA VAL A 434 -8.49 -6.54 10.22
C VAL A 434 -7.02 -6.57 9.75
N GLU A 435 -6.26 -7.58 10.18
CA GLU A 435 -4.82 -7.73 9.86
C GLU A 435 -4.60 -8.38 8.48
N THR A 436 -5.29 -7.86 7.47
CA THR A 436 -5.31 -8.45 6.12
C THR A 436 -3.97 -8.36 5.41
N THR A 437 -3.16 -7.34 5.70
CA THR A 437 -1.81 -7.14 5.16
C THR A 437 -0.86 -8.24 5.65
N ALA A 438 -0.75 -8.39 6.97
CA ALA A 438 0.08 -9.43 7.58
C ALA A 438 -0.40 -10.85 7.19
N PHE A 439 -1.73 -11.06 7.15
CA PHE A 439 -2.29 -12.33 6.70
C PHE A 439 -1.94 -12.63 5.24
N GLY A 440 -1.89 -11.61 4.37
CA GLY A 440 -1.46 -11.79 2.98
C GLY A 440 -0.03 -12.31 2.85
N ALA A 441 0.91 -11.74 3.62
CA ALA A 441 2.27 -12.23 3.68
C ALA A 441 2.36 -13.65 4.25
N ALA A 442 1.59 -13.92 5.33
CA ALA A 442 1.49 -15.27 5.89
C ALA A 442 0.92 -16.28 4.88
N ALA A 443 -0.11 -15.89 4.12
CA ALA A 443 -0.75 -16.75 3.12
C ALA A 443 0.21 -17.12 1.99
N LEU A 444 0.98 -16.14 1.47
CA LEU A 444 2.02 -16.38 0.47
C LEU A 444 3.10 -17.33 1.01
N ALA A 445 3.54 -17.14 2.26
CA ALA A 445 4.51 -18.01 2.92
C ALA A 445 3.93 -19.43 3.15
N GLY A 446 2.71 -19.52 3.61
CA GLY A 446 2.04 -20.80 3.84
C GLY A 446 1.84 -21.63 2.56
N LEU A 447 1.63 -20.98 1.42
CA LEU A 447 1.61 -21.63 0.10
C LEU A 447 3.01 -22.16 -0.26
N SER A 448 4.05 -21.37 -0.05
CA SER A 448 5.43 -21.74 -0.37
C SER A 448 5.94 -22.92 0.47
N CYS A 449 5.64 -22.93 1.78
CA CYS A 449 6.07 -24.03 2.67
C CYS A 449 5.07 -25.18 2.76
N GLY A 450 3.95 -25.14 2.02
CA GLY A 450 2.97 -26.22 1.94
C GLY A 450 2.04 -26.35 3.17
N LEU A 451 1.90 -25.28 3.99
CA LEU A 451 0.92 -25.25 5.07
C LEU A 451 -0.50 -25.18 4.49
N TRP A 452 -0.70 -24.44 3.42
CA TRP A 452 -1.93 -24.38 2.63
C TRP A 452 -1.67 -24.90 1.21
N SER A 453 -2.66 -25.61 0.67
CA SER A 453 -2.52 -26.33 -0.60
C SER A 453 -2.78 -25.49 -1.85
N GLY A 454 -3.42 -24.31 -1.70
CA GLY A 454 -3.74 -23.46 -2.82
C GLY A 454 -4.60 -22.25 -2.45
N LEU A 455 -4.88 -21.41 -3.46
CA LEU A 455 -5.61 -20.14 -3.29
C LEU A 455 -7.04 -20.32 -2.76
N ASP A 456 -7.72 -21.41 -3.09
CA ASP A 456 -9.08 -21.68 -2.62
C ASP A 456 -9.10 -21.99 -1.11
N GLU A 457 -8.10 -22.70 -0.59
CA GLU A 457 -7.95 -22.91 0.86
C GLU A 457 -7.67 -21.61 1.57
N VAL A 458 -6.74 -20.77 1.06
CA VAL A 458 -6.45 -19.45 1.61
C VAL A 458 -7.70 -18.56 1.60
N ARG A 459 -8.46 -18.55 0.50
CA ARG A 459 -9.72 -17.77 0.40
C ARG A 459 -10.74 -18.21 1.45
N ALA A 460 -10.84 -19.50 1.73
CA ALA A 460 -11.78 -20.04 2.69
C ALA A 460 -11.47 -19.65 4.15
N LEU A 461 -10.23 -19.27 4.45
CA LEU A 461 -9.83 -18.78 5.78
C LEU A 461 -10.37 -17.36 6.05
N ARG A 462 -10.60 -16.59 5.01
CA ARG A 462 -11.16 -15.24 5.15
C ARG A 462 -12.63 -15.33 5.54
N ARG A 463 -12.97 -14.72 6.66
CA ARG A 463 -14.36 -14.59 7.13
C ARG A 463 -14.81 -13.16 6.99
N SER A 464 -16.05 -12.95 6.54
CA SER A 464 -16.68 -11.63 6.52
C SER A 464 -17.26 -11.33 7.90
N ASP A 465 -17.05 -10.11 8.40
CA ASP A 465 -17.80 -9.53 9.50
C ASP A 465 -19.20 -9.13 8.99
N ARG A 466 -19.21 -8.35 7.92
CA ARG A 466 -20.46 -7.88 7.31
C ARG A 466 -20.29 -7.65 5.80
N ILE A 467 -21.35 -8.00 5.06
CA ILE A 467 -21.49 -7.69 3.64
C ILE A 467 -22.62 -6.66 3.50
N PHE A 468 -22.28 -5.51 2.92
CA PHE A 468 -23.21 -4.44 2.60
C PHE A 468 -23.65 -4.58 1.14
N THR A 469 -24.93 -4.77 0.92
CA THR A 469 -25.51 -4.83 -0.44
C THR A 469 -26.18 -3.51 -0.78
N PRO A 470 -26.28 -3.12 -2.07
CA PRO A 470 -26.96 -1.90 -2.47
C PRO A 470 -28.43 -1.85 -1.99
N HIS A 471 -28.82 -0.75 -1.37
CA HIS A 471 -30.19 -0.49 -0.93
C HIS A 471 -30.86 0.63 -1.73
N ARG A 472 -30.08 1.50 -2.38
CA ARG A 472 -30.55 2.61 -3.21
C ARG A 472 -30.50 2.21 -4.69
N THR A 473 -31.38 2.83 -5.48
CA THR A 473 -31.36 2.62 -6.93
C THR A 473 -30.14 3.28 -7.57
N GLN A 474 -29.68 2.74 -8.70
CA GLN A 474 -28.62 3.36 -9.50
C GLN A 474 -28.97 4.82 -9.86
N ALA A 475 -30.24 5.09 -10.24
CA ALA A 475 -30.67 6.43 -10.65
C ALA A 475 -30.53 7.48 -9.52
N ASP A 476 -30.86 7.11 -8.27
CA ASP A 476 -30.70 7.99 -7.12
C ASP A 476 -29.21 8.26 -6.83
N CYS A 477 -28.40 7.22 -6.89
CA CYS A 477 -26.95 7.33 -6.70
C CYS A 477 -26.28 8.16 -7.81
N ASP A 478 -26.71 8.01 -9.06
CA ASP A 478 -26.23 8.81 -10.20
C ASP A 478 -26.55 10.30 -10.04
N GLN A 479 -27.70 10.63 -9.42
CA GLN A 479 -28.03 12.03 -9.14
C GLN A 479 -27.05 12.64 -8.14
N ASP A 480 -26.78 11.95 -7.03
CA ASP A 480 -25.85 12.41 -6.01
C ASP A 480 -24.41 12.47 -6.56
N TYR A 481 -24.02 11.47 -7.35
CA TYR A 481 -22.70 11.43 -7.98
C TYR A 481 -22.49 12.55 -9.00
N ARG A 482 -23.52 12.93 -9.77
CA ARG A 482 -23.45 14.13 -10.64
C ARG A 482 -23.23 15.41 -9.83
N LEU A 483 -23.87 15.51 -8.63
CA LEU A 483 -23.66 16.64 -7.74
C LEU A 483 -22.21 16.66 -7.22
N TRP A 484 -21.66 15.50 -6.84
CA TRP A 484 -20.24 15.34 -6.47
C TRP A 484 -19.31 15.81 -7.60
N LYS A 485 -19.47 15.32 -8.83
CA LYS A 485 -18.64 15.72 -9.99
C LYS A 485 -18.69 17.22 -10.23
N ARG A 486 -19.87 17.82 -10.07
CA ARG A 486 -20.07 19.28 -10.17
C ARG A 486 -19.36 20.03 -9.04
N ALA A 487 -19.35 19.49 -7.82
CA ALA A 487 -18.63 20.08 -6.70
C ALA A 487 -17.12 20.04 -6.88
N VAL A 488 -16.58 18.91 -7.33
CA VAL A 488 -15.16 18.76 -7.68
C VAL A 488 -14.75 19.80 -8.72
N SER A 489 -15.53 19.98 -9.80
CA SER A 489 -15.21 20.99 -10.81
C SER A 489 -15.24 22.44 -10.31
N ARG A 490 -15.82 22.72 -9.12
CA ARG A 490 -15.79 24.04 -8.47
C ARG A 490 -14.62 24.22 -7.51
N ALA A 491 -14.05 23.12 -7.03
CA ALA A 491 -12.88 23.09 -6.16
C ALA A 491 -11.56 22.97 -6.94
N ALA A 492 -11.65 22.56 -8.21
CA ALA A 492 -10.51 22.41 -9.10
C ALA A 492 -9.87 23.77 -9.43
N ASP A 493 -8.55 23.74 -9.66
CA ASP A 493 -7.74 24.90 -10.11
C ASP A 493 -7.98 26.18 -9.27
N TRP A 494 -8.11 25.99 -7.96
CA TRP A 494 -8.45 27.07 -7.02
C TRP A 494 -7.30 28.05 -6.79
N ILE A 495 -6.05 27.57 -6.83
CA ILE A 495 -4.87 28.42 -6.65
C ILE A 495 -4.46 28.95 -8.02
N GLU A 496 -4.31 30.26 -8.11
CA GLU A 496 -3.74 30.93 -9.28
C GLU A 496 -2.26 30.55 -9.45
N HIS A 497 -1.84 30.30 -10.70
CA HIS A 497 -0.48 29.89 -11.09
C HIS A 497 0.52 31.05 -11.07
#